data_22c9d342d6c06597b434a5c83fe82b7b
#
_entry.id   22c9d342d6c06597b434a5c83fe82b7b
#
_cell.length_a   1.000
_cell.length_b   1.000
_cell.length_c   1.000
_cell.angle_alpha   90.00
_cell.angle_beta   90.00
_cell.angle_gamma   90.00
#
_symmetry.space_group_name_H-M   'P 1'
#
loop_
_entity.id
_entity.type
_entity.pdbx_description
1 polymer ?
#
loop_
_entity_poly.entity_id
_entity_poly.type
_entity_poly.pdbx_seq_one_letter_code
_entity_poly.pdbx_strand_id
1 'polypeptide(L)'
;DWNSQISAAMFVLALVFGVASLQGQETTDPVIFPPDDIFGRDAKSGKLIEVFTAADVSEKTKQAVVDTLAAASDIWGSSGRLEYWVLGTDRDAALQLGIKFCERRVARGQMTRRDCLADNDNRDHGFLMYQEIGAKALATGMPSGSAGHNGGAEWGFHRMTSSLPLGFAGVLNIAGEDEQVTIFHEYWHSLQNSFIQTKDHRTRQRLMGPVWFVEGSAVAMAEFTTAKLRDTGKLPSWNNASYHWPTLERRMTDKMKLIQSKRKTCPTALPNSYDDDCRQLAYEGGAWAIAYLMKRKGRDVLLKSFHPKVESLGWEAAFEKTFGQSSREFKAEFETFLDLDIDEQVKVLKD
;
A
#
# COMPACT_ATOMS: atom_id res chain seq x y z
N ASP A 1 15.63 -12.79 -26.59
CA ASP A 1 15.90 -11.96 -25.38
C ASP A 1 14.58 -11.56 -24.73
N TRP A 2 13.96 -12.56 -24.12
CA TRP A 2 12.63 -12.46 -23.47
C TRP A 2 12.69 -11.99 -22.00
N ASN A 3 13.89 -11.75 -21.49
CA ASN A 3 14.11 -11.47 -20.06
C ASN A 3 14.16 -9.99 -19.67
N SER A 4 13.92 -9.05 -20.59
CA SER A 4 14.01 -7.61 -20.25
C SER A 4 12.67 -6.90 -20.09
N GLN A 5 11.54 -7.60 -20.20
CA GLN A 5 10.21 -6.95 -20.17
C GLN A 5 9.37 -7.26 -18.92
N ILE A 6 9.83 -8.10 -18.00
CA ILE A 6 9.00 -8.55 -16.86
C ILE A 6 9.09 -7.62 -15.65
N SER A 7 10.01 -6.66 -15.61
CA SER A 7 10.16 -5.75 -14.46
C SER A 7 9.34 -4.45 -14.53
N ALA A 8 8.47 -4.30 -15.48
CA ALA A 8 7.62 -3.10 -15.61
C ALA A 8 6.14 -3.41 -15.34
N ALA A 9 5.83 -4.08 -14.23
CA ALA A 9 4.53 -3.85 -13.62
C ALA A 9 4.57 -2.42 -13.08
N MET A 10 4.23 -1.45 -13.92
CA MET A 10 4.03 -0.08 -13.51
C MET A 10 2.86 -0.07 -12.53
N PHE A 11 3.17 -0.06 -11.24
CA PHE A 11 2.23 0.38 -10.24
C PHE A 11 2.04 1.88 -10.44
N VAL A 12 1.00 2.25 -11.16
CA VAL A 12 0.52 3.63 -11.18
C VAL A 12 -0.28 3.82 -9.90
N LEU A 13 0.39 4.17 -8.81
CA LEU A 13 -0.28 4.65 -7.61
C LEU A 13 -0.73 6.08 -7.90
N ALA A 14 -1.97 6.26 -8.23
CA ALA A 14 -2.59 7.58 -8.25
C ALA A 14 -2.99 7.94 -6.81
N LEU A 15 -2.06 8.55 -6.07
CA LEU A 15 -2.44 9.31 -4.88
C LEU A 15 -3.12 10.59 -5.34
N VAL A 16 -4.43 10.57 -5.31
CA VAL A 16 -5.23 11.76 -5.55
C VAL A 16 -5.32 12.54 -4.26
N PHE A 17 -4.65 13.67 -4.25
CA PHE A 17 -4.94 14.73 -3.31
C PHE A 17 -6.26 15.39 -3.74
N GLY A 18 -7.37 14.85 -3.28
CA GLY A 18 -8.64 15.55 -3.32
C GLY A 18 -8.55 16.78 -2.41
N VAL A 19 -8.27 17.95 -2.97
CA VAL A 19 -8.55 19.22 -2.30
C VAL A 19 -10.06 19.35 -2.29
N ALA A 20 -10.70 18.85 -1.26
CA ALA A 20 -12.09 19.14 -1.00
C ALA A 20 -12.18 20.62 -0.61
N SER A 21 -12.56 21.48 -1.54
CA SER A 21 -13.01 22.83 -1.25
C SER A 21 -14.34 22.72 -0.49
N LEU A 22 -14.26 22.89 0.81
CA LEU A 22 -15.42 23.05 1.69
C LEU A 22 -16.07 24.40 1.40
N GLN A 23 -17.08 24.42 0.55
CA GLN A 23 -18.05 25.51 0.50
C GLN A 23 -19.44 24.92 0.31
N GLY A 24 -20.26 25.09 1.35
CA GLY A 24 -21.68 24.77 1.35
C GLY A 24 -22.10 23.90 2.52
N GLN A 25 -22.17 24.51 3.70
CA GLN A 25 -22.80 23.90 4.88
C GLN A 25 -24.30 23.87 4.67
N GLU A 26 -24.84 22.74 4.22
CA GLU A 26 -26.22 22.37 4.60
C GLU A 26 -26.12 21.67 5.95
N THR A 27 -26.71 22.30 6.97
CA THR A 27 -26.79 21.76 8.33
C THR A 27 -27.67 20.52 8.33
N THR A 28 -27.07 19.36 8.22
CA THR A 28 -27.71 18.10 8.61
C THR A 28 -27.32 17.78 10.04
N ASP A 29 -28.28 17.28 10.82
CA ASP A 29 -28.04 16.83 12.20
C ASP A 29 -26.82 15.90 12.26
N PRO A 30 -25.98 16.02 13.30
CA PRO A 30 -24.79 15.19 13.41
C PRO A 30 -25.20 13.72 13.47
N VAL A 31 -24.78 12.94 12.50
CA VAL A 31 -24.93 11.48 12.54
C VAL A 31 -24.06 10.98 13.68
N ILE A 32 -24.67 10.49 14.75
CA ILE A 32 -23.97 9.87 15.86
C ILE A 32 -23.45 8.53 15.36
N PHE A 33 -22.15 8.42 15.17
CA PHE A 33 -21.51 7.15 14.84
C PHE A 33 -21.63 6.18 16.02
N PRO A 34 -21.93 4.90 15.76
CA PRO A 34 -21.89 3.90 16.82
C PRO A 34 -20.50 3.87 17.48
N PRO A 35 -20.43 3.58 18.79
CA PRO A 35 -19.16 3.48 19.52
C PRO A 35 -18.18 2.42 18.98
N ASP A 36 -18.59 1.61 18.00
CA ASP A 36 -17.79 0.56 17.37
C ASP A 36 -16.86 1.05 16.23
N ASP A 37 -16.93 2.33 15.87
CA ASP A 37 -16.02 2.93 14.88
C ASP A 37 -14.68 3.36 15.53
N ILE A 38 -14.04 2.43 16.24
CA ILE A 38 -12.75 2.68 16.85
C ILE A 38 -11.67 2.62 15.77
N PHE A 39 -11.07 3.79 15.50
CA PHE A 39 -9.89 3.90 14.64
C PHE A 39 -8.61 3.65 15.44
N GLY A 40 -7.66 2.90 14.87
CA GLY A 40 -6.31 2.72 15.40
C GLY A 40 -5.99 1.31 15.88
N ARG A 41 -4.76 1.14 16.35
CA ARG A 41 -4.17 -0.15 16.74
C ARG A 41 -4.85 -0.84 17.92
N ASP A 42 -5.45 -0.06 18.80
CA ASP A 42 -6.07 -0.57 20.04
C ASP A 42 -7.53 -0.98 19.85
N ALA A 43 -8.03 -0.94 18.62
CA ALA A 43 -9.37 -1.38 18.30
C ALA A 43 -9.55 -2.86 18.64
N LYS A 44 -10.35 -3.16 19.68
CA LYS A 44 -10.52 -4.52 20.23
C LYS A 44 -11.40 -5.43 19.39
N SER A 45 -12.05 -4.94 18.37
CA SER A 45 -12.96 -5.73 17.55
C SER A 45 -12.20 -6.42 16.43
N GLY A 46 -11.96 -7.68 16.61
CA GLY A 46 -11.16 -8.55 15.72
C GLY A 46 -11.76 -8.88 14.35
N LYS A 47 -12.77 -8.15 13.85
CA LYS A 47 -13.35 -8.37 12.51
C LYS A 47 -13.84 -7.06 11.91
N LEU A 48 -12.91 -6.14 11.71
CA LEU A 48 -13.24 -4.85 11.10
C LEU A 48 -12.85 -4.78 9.61
N ILE A 49 -12.46 -5.90 9.00
CA ILE A 49 -12.12 -5.95 7.57
C ILE A 49 -13.36 -6.38 6.79
N GLU A 50 -13.84 -5.50 5.92
CA GLU A 50 -14.93 -5.76 5.00
C GLU A 50 -14.39 -5.70 3.56
N VAL A 51 -14.68 -6.72 2.75
CA VAL A 51 -14.29 -6.77 1.33
C VAL A 51 -15.52 -6.64 0.45
N PHE A 52 -15.50 -5.65 -0.40
CA PHE A 52 -16.53 -5.35 -1.39
C PHE A 52 -15.97 -5.55 -2.79
N THR A 53 -16.70 -6.24 -3.64
CA THR A 53 -16.27 -6.52 -5.01
C THR A 53 -17.32 -6.06 -6.01
N ALA A 54 -16.87 -5.62 -7.18
CA ALA A 54 -17.75 -5.45 -8.33
C ALA A 54 -18.37 -6.79 -8.73
N ALA A 55 -19.55 -6.78 -9.34
CA ALA A 55 -20.33 -7.98 -9.62
C ALA A 55 -19.64 -8.97 -10.58
N ASP A 56 -18.72 -8.48 -11.40
CA ASP A 56 -17.91 -9.27 -12.33
C ASP A 56 -16.64 -9.87 -11.71
N VAL A 57 -16.35 -9.60 -10.44
CA VAL A 57 -15.26 -10.22 -9.69
C VAL A 57 -15.73 -11.54 -9.09
N SER A 58 -15.02 -12.63 -9.37
CA SER A 58 -15.39 -13.96 -8.88
C SER A 58 -15.29 -14.09 -7.36
N GLU A 59 -16.13 -14.91 -6.75
CA GLU A 59 -16.06 -15.22 -5.31
C GLU A 59 -14.70 -15.85 -4.94
N LYS A 60 -14.06 -16.59 -5.84
CA LYS A 60 -12.72 -17.14 -5.66
C LYS A 60 -11.69 -16.03 -5.50
N THR A 61 -11.72 -15.00 -6.35
CA THR A 61 -10.84 -13.82 -6.25
C THR A 61 -11.09 -13.06 -4.95
N LYS A 62 -12.37 -12.84 -4.61
CA LYS A 62 -12.75 -12.19 -3.36
C LYS A 62 -12.22 -12.94 -2.13
N GLN A 63 -12.37 -14.28 -2.10
CA GLN A 63 -11.89 -15.10 -1.00
C GLN A 63 -10.37 -15.01 -0.87
N ALA A 64 -9.61 -15.01 -1.98
CA ALA A 64 -8.16 -14.83 -1.95
C ALA A 64 -7.73 -13.48 -1.36
N VAL A 65 -8.47 -12.42 -1.65
CA VAL A 65 -8.27 -11.10 -1.03
C VAL A 65 -8.54 -11.16 0.48
N VAL A 66 -9.66 -11.76 0.88
CA VAL A 66 -10.03 -11.93 2.30
C VAL A 66 -8.95 -12.71 3.06
N ASP A 67 -8.49 -13.83 2.50
CA ASP A 67 -7.49 -14.68 3.14
C ASP A 67 -6.14 -13.94 3.28
N THR A 68 -5.76 -13.14 2.28
CA THR A 68 -4.54 -12.35 2.33
C THR A 68 -4.62 -11.23 3.37
N LEU A 69 -5.74 -10.53 3.47
CA LEU A 69 -5.97 -9.51 4.50
C LEU A 69 -6.00 -10.11 5.91
N ALA A 70 -6.59 -11.30 6.06
CA ALA A 70 -6.56 -12.04 7.32
C ALA A 70 -5.14 -12.39 7.73
N ALA A 71 -4.32 -12.91 6.79
CA ALA A 71 -2.92 -13.21 7.05
C ALA A 71 -2.12 -11.95 7.45
N ALA A 72 -2.36 -10.80 6.78
CA ALA A 72 -1.73 -9.53 7.14
C ALA A 72 -2.09 -9.09 8.57
N SER A 73 -3.37 -9.18 8.92
CA SER A 73 -3.86 -8.84 10.26
C SER A 73 -3.31 -9.78 11.33
N ASP A 74 -3.20 -11.07 11.05
CA ASP A 74 -2.64 -12.06 11.99
C ASP A 74 -1.16 -11.80 12.28
N ILE A 75 -0.40 -11.36 11.28
CA ILE A 75 1.04 -11.12 11.42
C ILE A 75 1.33 -9.78 12.09
N TRP A 76 0.67 -8.72 11.65
CA TRP A 76 1.00 -7.36 12.04
C TRP A 76 0.01 -6.73 13.02
N GLY A 77 -1.12 -7.39 13.26
CA GLY A 77 -2.22 -6.90 14.08
C GLY A 77 -3.19 -6.00 13.32
N SER A 78 -4.25 -5.60 14.00
CA SER A 78 -5.31 -4.76 13.43
C SER A 78 -4.84 -3.33 13.22
N SER A 79 -5.32 -2.71 12.14
CA SER A 79 -5.21 -1.27 11.89
C SER A 79 -6.47 -0.49 12.31
N GLY A 80 -7.50 -1.19 12.77
CA GLY A 80 -8.84 -0.65 12.96
C GLY A 80 -9.74 -1.05 11.79
N ARG A 81 -10.85 -0.31 11.61
CA ARG A 81 -11.80 -0.60 10.54
C ARG A 81 -11.17 -0.39 9.15
N LEU A 82 -11.35 -1.39 8.28
CA LEU A 82 -10.82 -1.38 6.91
C LEU A 82 -11.90 -1.85 5.93
N GLU A 83 -12.12 -1.08 4.90
CA GLU A 83 -12.95 -1.45 3.75
C GLU A 83 -12.05 -1.64 2.52
N TYR A 84 -12.07 -2.83 1.93
CA TYR A 84 -11.33 -3.13 0.71
C TYR A 84 -12.30 -3.26 -0.47
N TRP A 85 -12.09 -2.44 -1.50
CA TRP A 85 -12.94 -2.31 -2.68
C TRP A 85 -12.20 -2.83 -3.91
N VAL A 86 -12.69 -3.92 -4.49
CA VAL A 86 -12.06 -4.58 -5.65
C VAL A 86 -12.90 -4.32 -6.89
N LEU A 87 -12.33 -3.62 -7.85
CA LEU A 87 -12.95 -3.33 -9.14
C LEU A 87 -12.65 -4.46 -10.11
N GLY A 88 -13.66 -4.85 -10.90
CA GLY A 88 -13.52 -5.75 -12.03
C GLY A 88 -13.15 -4.99 -13.32
N THR A 89 -13.62 -5.52 -14.43
CA THR A 89 -13.38 -4.95 -15.76
C THR A 89 -14.64 -4.39 -16.40
N ASP A 90 -15.80 -4.75 -15.85
CA ASP A 90 -17.09 -4.25 -16.31
C ASP A 90 -17.39 -2.88 -15.73
N ARG A 91 -17.70 -1.93 -16.63
CA ARG A 91 -17.95 -0.54 -16.25
C ARG A 91 -19.23 -0.37 -15.43
N ASP A 92 -20.30 -1.08 -15.79
CA ASP A 92 -21.56 -0.94 -15.09
C ASP A 92 -21.49 -1.56 -13.69
N ALA A 93 -20.78 -2.69 -13.53
CA ALA A 93 -20.49 -3.28 -12.24
C ALA A 93 -19.65 -2.32 -11.36
N ALA A 94 -18.68 -1.61 -11.93
CA ALA A 94 -17.90 -0.60 -11.21
C ALA A 94 -18.77 0.58 -10.74
N LEU A 95 -19.67 1.08 -11.58
CA LEU A 95 -20.61 2.15 -11.21
C LEU A 95 -21.55 1.69 -10.08
N GLN A 96 -22.07 0.49 -10.12
CA GLN A 96 -22.92 -0.07 -9.04
C GLN A 96 -22.13 -0.21 -7.73
N LEU A 97 -20.88 -0.64 -7.80
CA LEU A 97 -20.01 -0.69 -6.62
C LEU A 97 -19.75 0.73 -6.06
N GLY A 98 -19.57 1.72 -6.93
CA GLY A 98 -19.44 3.13 -6.56
C GLY A 98 -20.70 3.66 -5.84
N ILE A 99 -21.89 3.32 -6.32
CA ILE A 99 -23.15 3.67 -5.65
C ILE A 99 -23.18 3.09 -4.23
N LYS A 100 -22.85 1.81 -4.07
CA LYS A 100 -22.80 1.14 -2.77
C LYS A 100 -21.79 1.81 -1.83
N PHE A 101 -20.62 2.19 -2.35
CA PHE A 101 -19.64 2.96 -1.59
C PHE A 101 -20.21 4.29 -1.12
N CYS A 102 -20.86 5.03 -2.02
CA CYS A 102 -21.41 6.34 -1.70
C CYS A 102 -22.58 6.27 -0.69
N GLU A 103 -23.43 5.26 -0.77
CA GLU A 103 -24.48 5.02 0.23
C GLU A 103 -23.87 4.86 1.63
N ARG A 104 -22.77 4.14 1.77
CA ARG A 104 -22.05 4.00 3.05
C ARG A 104 -21.45 5.33 3.52
N ARG A 105 -20.90 6.14 2.62
CA ARG A 105 -20.36 7.50 2.96
C ARG A 105 -21.44 8.45 3.38
N VAL A 106 -22.57 8.46 2.70
CA VAL A 106 -23.74 9.27 3.05
C VAL A 106 -24.30 8.86 4.41
N ALA A 107 -24.49 7.55 4.63
CA ALA A 107 -25.00 7.02 5.90
C ALA A 107 -24.10 7.37 7.10
N ARG A 108 -22.80 7.64 6.84
CA ARG A 108 -21.83 8.07 7.86
C ARG A 108 -21.65 9.60 7.94
N GLY A 109 -22.39 10.37 7.13
CA GLY A 109 -22.28 11.83 7.10
C GLY A 109 -20.94 12.35 6.55
N GLN A 110 -20.21 11.54 5.77
CA GLN A 110 -18.87 11.87 5.30
C GLN A 110 -18.88 12.65 3.98
N MET A 111 -19.85 12.41 3.12
CA MET A 111 -20.00 13.07 1.82
C MET A 111 -21.48 13.22 1.46
N THR A 112 -21.81 14.19 0.61
CA THR A 112 -23.11 14.17 -0.07
C THR A 112 -23.11 13.08 -1.14
N ARG A 113 -24.30 12.56 -1.48
CA ARG A 113 -24.42 11.55 -2.56
C ARG A 113 -23.88 12.05 -3.89
N ARG A 114 -24.18 13.30 -4.23
CA ARG A 114 -23.72 13.93 -5.48
C ARG A 114 -22.21 14.00 -5.56
N ASP A 115 -21.57 14.52 -4.51
CA ASP A 115 -20.12 14.73 -4.51
C ASP A 115 -19.37 13.40 -4.48
N CYS A 116 -19.90 12.42 -3.75
CA CYS A 116 -19.31 11.08 -3.72
C CYS A 116 -19.38 10.37 -5.08
N LEU A 117 -20.53 10.44 -5.78
CA LEU A 117 -20.66 9.85 -7.11
C LEU A 117 -19.74 10.54 -8.11
N ALA A 118 -19.65 11.88 -8.08
CA ALA A 118 -18.74 12.62 -8.96
C ALA A 118 -17.27 12.24 -8.73
N ASP A 119 -16.87 12.01 -7.48
CA ASP A 119 -15.52 11.55 -7.13
C ASP A 119 -15.26 10.11 -7.62
N ASN A 120 -16.21 9.18 -7.42
CA ASN A 120 -16.03 7.80 -7.86
C ASN A 120 -16.09 7.61 -9.39
N ASP A 121 -16.83 8.45 -10.09
CA ASP A 121 -16.89 8.43 -11.55
C ASP A 121 -15.70 9.12 -12.22
N ASN A 122 -14.84 9.75 -11.43
CA ASN A 122 -13.64 10.39 -11.94
C ASN A 122 -12.63 9.33 -12.43
N ARG A 123 -12.20 9.50 -13.70
CA ARG A 123 -11.28 8.57 -14.37
C ARG A 123 -9.82 8.71 -13.96
N ASP A 124 -9.48 9.80 -13.26
CA ASP A 124 -8.11 10.05 -12.84
C ASP A 124 -7.84 9.47 -11.44
N HIS A 125 -8.90 9.22 -10.64
CA HIS A 125 -8.73 8.76 -9.26
C HIS A 125 -9.91 7.96 -8.66
N GLY A 126 -11.03 7.90 -9.35
CA GLY A 126 -12.22 7.19 -8.86
C GLY A 126 -12.21 5.70 -9.16
N PHE A 127 -13.32 5.02 -8.86
CA PHE A 127 -13.47 3.59 -9.15
C PHE A 127 -13.34 3.28 -10.65
N LEU A 128 -13.76 4.20 -11.53
CA LEU A 128 -13.60 4.00 -12.97
C LEU A 128 -12.14 3.96 -13.41
N MET A 129 -11.22 4.68 -12.74
CA MET A 129 -9.78 4.54 -13.02
C MET A 129 -9.31 3.09 -12.80
N TYR A 130 -9.65 2.51 -11.67
CA TYR A 130 -9.25 1.13 -11.36
C TYR A 130 -9.89 0.12 -12.31
N GLN A 131 -11.17 0.30 -12.66
CA GLN A 131 -11.86 -0.52 -13.64
C GLN A 131 -11.19 -0.45 -15.02
N GLU A 132 -10.87 0.75 -15.51
CA GLU A 132 -10.22 0.95 -16.81
C GLU A 132 -8.83 0.33 -16.87
N ILE A 133 -8.05 0.37 -15.77
CA ILE A 133 -6.74 -0.30 -15.68
C ILE A 133 -6.91 -1.80 -15.86
N GLY A 134 -7.83 -2.44 -15.14
CA GLY A 134 -8.10 -3.88 -15.28
C GLY A 134 -8.60 -4.25 -16.68
N ALA A 135 -9.55 -3.49 -17.22
CA ALA A 135 -10.09 -3.70 -18.57
C ALA A 135 -9.00 -3.58 -19.65
N LYS A 136 -8.12 -2.59 -19.54
CA LYS A 136 -6.99 -2.40 -20.45
C LYS A 136 -5.99 -3.55 -20.37
N ALA A 137 -5.67 -4.01 -19.16
CA ALA A 137 -4.77 -5.13 -18.96
C ALA A 137 -5.29 -6.40 -19.68
N LEU A 138 -6.58 -6.71 -19.50
CA LEU A 138 -7.21 -7.83 -20.21
C LEU A 138 -7.21 -7.64 -21.73
N ALA A 139 -7.56 -6.47 -22.21
CA ALA A 139 -7.65 -6.19 -23.66
C ALA A 139 -6.28 -6.27 -24.36
N THR A 140 -5.20 -5.89 -23.66
CA THR A 140 -3.83 -5.88 -24.22
C THR A 140 -3.04 -7.16 -23.94
N GLY A 141 -3.48 -7.98 -22.98
CA GLY A 141 -2.70 -9.10 -22.47
C GLY A 141 -1.45 -8.68 -21.68
N MET A 142 -1.31 -7.39 -21.38
CA MET A 142 -0.18 -6.86 -20.63
C MET A 142 -0.56 -6.69 -19.15
N PRO A 143 0.18 -7.31 -18.23
CA PRO A 143 -0.05 -7.13 -16.80
C PRO A 143 0.01 -5.65 -16.41
N SER A 144 -1.07 -5.16 -15.85
CA SER A 144 -1.15 -3.82 -15.28
C SER A 144 -2.16 -3.82 -14.14
N GLY A 145 -1.81 -3.21 -13.05
CA GLY A 145 -2.67 -3.10 -11.88
C GLY A 145 -2.45 -1.80 -11.16
N SER A 146 -3.41 -1.44 -10.33
CA SER A 146 -3.29 -0.33 -9.39
C SER A 146 -3.97 -0.71 -8.09
N ALA A 147 -3.37 -0.31 -6.99
CA ALA A 147 -3.99 -0.34 -5.68
C ALA A 147 -3.67 0.95 -4.95
N GLY A 148 -4.45 1.28 -3.93
CA GLY A 148 -4.20 2.47 -3.14
C GLY A 148 -4.92 2.41 -1.80
N HIS A 149 -4.34 3.09 -0.83
CA HIS A 149 -4.90 3.28 0.50
C HIS A 149 -5.28 4.74 0.72
N ASN A 150 -6.46 4.95 1.28
CA ASN A 150 -6.96 6.24 1.74
C ASN A 150 -7.59 6.08 3.13
N GLY A 151 -7.85 7.21 3.77
CA GLY A 151 -8.49 7.23 5.08
C GLY A 151 -7.47 7.41 6.20
N GLY A 152 -8.01 7.47 7.38
CA GLY A 152 -7.27 7.78 8.59
C GLY A 152 -8.25 8.19 9.68
N ALA A 153 -7.75 8.82 10.74
CA ALA A 153 -8.56 9.21 11.89
C ALA A 153 -9.72 10.17 11.54
N GLU A 154 -9.56 10.99 10.48
CA GLU A 154 -10.64 11.89 10.01
C GLU A 154 -11.83 11.15 9.43
N TRP A 155 -11.63 9.95 8.89
CA TRP A 155 -12.68 9.10 8.33
C TRP A 155 -13.20 8.07 9.36
N GLY A 156 -12.39 7.75 10.37
CA GLY A 156 -12.65 6.69 11.34
C GLY A 156 -12.49 5.27 10.77
N PHE A 157 -11.95 5.13 9.56
CA PHE A 157 -11.66 3.85 8.91
C PHE A 157 -10.60 4.00 7.81
N HIS A 158 -10.07 2.87 7.36
CA HIS A 158 -9.18 2.76 6.20
C HIS A 158 -9.98 2.32 4.98
N ARG A 159 -9.71 2.94 3.84
CA ARG A 159 -10.19 2.51 2.53
C ARG A 159 -9.02 1.99 1.71
N MET A 160 -9.12 0.76 1.24
CA MET A 160 -8.25 0.23 0.20
C MET A 160 -9.07 0.04 -1.08
N THR A 161 -8.48 0.31 -2.23
CA THR A 161 -9.12 0.11 -3.53
C THR A 161 -8.12 -0.49 -4.48
N SER A 162 -8.51 -1.47 -5.26
CA SER A 162 -7.65 -2.04 -6.30
C SER A 162 -8.41 -2.31 -7.60
N SER A 163 -7.68 -2.25 -8.72
CA SER A 163 -8.08 -2.91 -9.94
C SER A 163 -8.19 -4.42 -9.72
N LEU A 164 -8.78 -5.14 -10.67
CA LEU A 164 -8.89 -6.60 -10.60
C LEU A 164 -7.52 -7.24 -10.27
N PRO A 165 -7.43 -8.06 -9.23
CA PRO A 165 -6.24 -8.83 -8.93
C PRO A 165 -6.03 -9.93 -9.97
N LEU A 166 -5.22 -9.64 -10.98
CA LEU A 166 -5.06 -10.47 -12.18
C LEU A 166 -4.50 -11.86 -11.89
N GLY A 167 -3.58 -11.96 -10.93
CA GLY A 167 -3.04 -13.22 -10.46
C GLY A 167 -4.10 -14.09 -9.81
N PHE A 168 -4.93 -13.53 -8.96
CA PHE A 168 -6.03 -14.25 -8.30
C PHE A 168 -7.16 -14.63 -9.26
N ALA A 169 -7.43 -13.80 -10.23
CA ALA A 169 -8.44 -14.09 -11.24
C ALA A 169 -7.99 -15.16 -12.25
N GLY A 170 -6.69 -15.39 -12.37
CA GLY A 170 -6.11 -16.33 -13.34
C GLY A 170 -6.31 -15.92 -14.80
N VAL A 171 -6.53 -14.63 -15.06
CA VAL A 171 -6.81 -14.10 -16.42
C VAL A 171 -5.56 -13.80 -17.22
N LEU A 172 -4.44 -13.60 -16.54
CA LEU A 172 -3.12 -13.46 -17.13
C LEU A 172 -2.16 -14.42 -16.40
N ASN A 173 -1.02 -14.72 -17.02
CA ASN A 173 -0.01 -15.57 -16.41
C ASN A 173 0.84 -14.77 -15.40
N ILE A 174 0.20 -14.37 -14.32
CA ILE A 174 0.78 -13.62 -13.21
C ILE A 174 0.63 -14.47 -11.94
N ALA A 175 1.62 -14.44 -11.07
CA ALA A 175 1.54 -15.11 -9.79
C ALA A 175 0.51 -14.47 -8.87
N GLY A 176 -0.28 -15.28 -8.17
CA GLY A 176 -1.12 -14.78 -7.08
C GLY A 176 -0.31 -14.15 -5.94
N GLU A 177 0.92 -14.59 -5.75
CA GLU A 177 1.87 -14.01 -4.79
C GLU A 177 2.18 -12.52 -5.06
N ASP A 178 2.20 -12.09 -6.33
CA ASP A 178 2.39 -10.66 -6.64
C ASP A 178 1.19 -9.82 -6.17
N GLU A 179 -0.03 -10.37 -6.27
CA GLU A 179 -1.22 -9.73 -5.72
C GLU A 179 -1.21 -9.70 -4.19
N GLN A 180 -0.66 -10.74 -3.56
CA GLN A 180 -0.48 -10.77 -2.10
C GLN A 180 0.52 -9.71 -1.65
N VAL A 181 1.64 -9.56 -2.36
CA VAL A 181 2.61 -8.46 -2.10
C VAL A 181 1.90 -7.10 -2.16
N THR A 182 1.05 -6.87 -3.15
CA THR A 182 0.28 -5.62 -3.28
C THR A 182 -0.68 -5.42 -2.10
N ILE A 183 -1.43 -6.45 -1.71
CA ILE A 183 -2.37 -6.37 -0.59
C ILE A 183 -1.62 -6.13 0.74
N PHE A 184 -0.50 -6.80 0.96
CA PHE A 184 0.35 -6.56 2.13
C PHE A 184 0.89 -5.13 2.14
N HIS A 185 1.31 -4.59 0.98
CA HIS A 185 1.76 -3.21 0.83
C HIS A 185 0.68 -2.21 1.29
N GLU A 186 -0.53 -2.34 0.75
CA GLU A 186 -1.64 -1.44 1.11
C GLU A 186 -2.09 -1.62 2.56
N TYR A 187 -2.08 -2.85 3.07
CA TYR A 187 -2.38 -3.09 4.48
C TYR A 187 -1.33 -2.43 5.39
N TRP A 188 -0.05 -2.40 4.97
CA TRP A 188 0.99 -1.70 5.71
C TRP A 188 0.70 -0.20 5.83
N HIS A 189 0.20 0.44 4.78
CA HIS A 189 -0.25 1.83 4.85
C HIS A 189 -1.37 2.03 5.88
N SER A 190 -2.29 1.11 5.98
CA SER A 190 -3.33 1.19 7.03
C SER A 190 -2.72 1.11 8.43
N LEU A 191 -1.70 0.28 8.63
CA LEU A 191 -0.97 0.21 9.90
C LEU A 191 -0.22 1.50 10.20
N GLN A 192 0.53 2.06 9.25
CA GLN A 192 1.22 3.33 9.43
C GLN A 192 0.26 4.43 9.88
N ASN A 193 -0.87 4.57 9.19
CA ASN A 193 -1.90 5.55 9.53
C ASN A 193 -2.56 5.27 10.88
N SER A 194 -2.68 4.03 11.31
CA SER A 194 -3.33 3.64 12.56
C SER A 194 -2.61 4.10 13.83
N PHE A 195 -1.34 4.48 13.73
CA PHE A 195 -0.57 5.05 14.82
C PHE A 195 -0.77 6.57 14.98
N ILE A 196 -1.49 7.21 14.05
CA ILE A 196 -1.65 8.66 13.99
C ILE A 196 -3.14 8.99 14.20
N GLN A 197 -3.49 9.55 15.35
CA GLN A 197 -4.88 9.80 15.77
C GLN A 197 -5.37 11.20 15.38
N THR A 198 -4.49 12.08 14.90
CA THR A 198 -4.91 13.41 14.47
C THR A 198 -5.87 13.35 13.28
N LYS A 199 -6.94 14.12 13.33
CA LYS A 199 -7.90 14.30 12.23
C LYS A 199 -7.44 15.36 11.21
N ASP A 200 -6.39 16.13 11.54
CA ASP A 200 -5.83 17.12 10.63
C ASP A 200 -4.94 16.44 9.58
N HIS A 201 -5.39 16.48 8.33
CA HIS A 201 -4.71 15.82 7.21
C HIS A 201 -3.27 16.32 7.00
N ARG A 202 -3.00 17.62 7.13
CA ARG A 202 -1.66 18.17 6.91
C ARG A 202 -0.69 17.71 7.99
N THR A 203 -1.14 17.70 9.24
CA THR A 203 -0.36 17.18 10.37
C THR A 203 -0.10 15.69 10.19
N ARG A 204 -1.11 14.90 9.79
CA ARG A 204 -0.93 13.47 9.51
C ARG A 204 0.14 13.24 8.43
N GLN A 205 0.09 13.97 7.31
CA GLN A 205 1.10 13.85 6.25
C GLN A 205 2.52 14.14 6.75
N ARG A 206 2.70 15.15 7.60
CA ARG A 206 4.02 15.43 8.21
C ARG A 206 4.47 14.30 9.14
N LEU A 207 3.54 13.71 9.89
CA LEU A 207 3.83 12.61 10.81
C LEU A 207 4.12 11.30 10.08
N MET A 208 3.54 11.07 8.90
CA MET A 208 3.88 9.94 8.05
C MET A 208 5.34 9.99 7.56
N GLY A 209 5.86 11.17 7.34
CA GLY A 209 7.25 11.40 6.92
C GLY A 209 7.47 11.40 5.40
N PRO A 210 8.72 11.27 4.94
CA PRO A 210 9.06 11.35 3.53
C PRO A 210 8.62 10.11 2.76
N VAL A 211 8.33 10.29 1.47
CA VAL A 211 7.76 9.25 0.61
C VAL A 211 8.63 8.01 0.54
N TRP A 212 9.97 8.15 0.48
CA TRP A 212 10.87 6.99 0.48
C TRP A 212 10.70 6.08 1.72
N PHE A 213 10.33 6.67 2.87
CA PHE A 213 10.12 5.88 4.09
C PHE A 213 8.72 5.25 4.11
N VAL A 214 7.71 6.02 3.72
CA VAL A 214 6.31 5.56 3.66
C VAL A 214 6.19 4.39 2.69
N GLU A 215 6.57 4.61 1.43
CA GLU A 215 6.46 3.59 0.38
C GLU A 215 7.50 2.48 0.54
N GLY A 216 8.74 2.86 0.84
CA GLY A 216 9.81 1.88 1.02
C GLY A 216 9.53 0.89 2.13
N SER A 217 8.93 1.33 3.25
CA SER A 217 8.55 0.40 4.31
C SER A 217 7.39 -0.49 3.91
N ALA A 218 6.42 0.00 3.14
CA ALA A 218 5.33 -0.82 2.63
C ALA A 218 5.85 -1.90 1.66
N VAL A 219 6.75 -1.53 0.73
CA VAL A 219 7.40 -2.50 -0.17
C VAL A 219 8.24 -3.51 0.61
N ALA A 220 9.13 -3.07 1.49
CA ALA A 220 10.01 -3.97 2.24
C ALA A 220 9.19 -4.97 3.07
N MET A 221 8.23 -4.49 3.84
CA MET A 221 7.41 -5.34 4.71
C MET A 221 6.58 -6.32 3.91
N ALA A 222 6.03 -5.92 2.77
CA ALA A 222 5.29 -6.81 1.87
C ALA A 222 6.19 -7.91 1.28
N GLU A 223 7.36 -7.56 0.75
CA GLU A 223 8.30 -8.52 0.16
C GLU A 223 8.81 -9.53 1.19
N PHE A 224 9.28 -9.06 2.34
CA PHE A 224 9.78 -9.93 3.41
C PHE A 224 8.69 -10.84 3.97
N THR A 225 7.48 -10.33 4.14
CA THR A 225 6.37 -11.12 4.69
C THR A 225 5.90 -12.17 3.72
N THR A 226 5.72 -11.82 2.45
CA THR A 226 5.32 -12.78 1.41
C THR A 226 6.37 -13.90 1.28
N ALA A 227 7.65 -13.54 1.22
CA ALA A 227 8.73 -14.52 1.17
C ALA A 227 8.72 -15.47 2.38
N LYS A 228 8.63 -14.93 3.59
CA LYS A 228 8.59 -15.73 4.83
C LYS A 228 7.38 -16.66 4.87
N LEU A 229 6.21 -16.18 4.51
CA LEU A 229 4.99 -16.99 4.49
C LEU A 229 5.08 -18.11 3.46
N ARG A 230 5.58 -17.81 2.26
CA ARG A 230 5.83 -18.81 1.22
C ARG A 230 6.80 -19.88 1.69
N ASP A 231 7.96 -19.46 2.21
CA ASP A 231 9.03 -20.37 2.61
C ASP A 231 8.63 -21.25 3.80
N THR A 232 7.67 -20.81 4.61
CA THR A 232 7.10 -21.59 5.71
C THR A 232 5.82 -22.34 5.35
N GLY A 233 5.36 -22.27 4.09
CA GLY A 233 4.12 -22.90 3.63
C GLY A 233 2.84 -22.29 4.24
N LYS A 234 2.92 -21.06 4.74
CA LYS A 234 1.80 -20.34 5.37
C LYS A 234 1.19 -19.24 4.51
N LEU A 235 1.75 -19.00 3.32
CA LEU A 235 1.13 -18.07 2.39
C LEU A 235 -0.24 -18.63 1.99
N PRO A 236 -1.33 -17.85 2.08
CA PRO A 236 -2.64 -18.31 1.64
C PRO A 236 -2.53 -18.88 0.23
N SER A 237 -2.90 -20.15 0.05
CA SER A 237 -2.58 -20.89 -1.17
C SER A 237 -3.33 -20.29 -2.35
N TRP A 238 -2.56 -19.94 -3.34
CA TRP A 238 -3.04 -19.47 -4.59
C TRP A 238 -2.30 -20.20 -5.71
N ASN A 239 -2.92 -21.16 -6.34
CA ASN A 239 -2.30 -21.99 -7.34
C ASN A 239 -2.33 -21.35 -8.72
N ASN A 240 -1.24 -20.71 -9.11
CA ASN A 240 -0.84 -20.75 -10.51
C ASN A 240 0.36 -21.71 -10.62
N ALA A 241 0.11 -23.00 -10.88
CA ALA A 241 1.11 -24.06 -10.91
C ALA A 241 2.22 -23.85 -11.96
N SER A 242 2.02 -22.92 -12.89
CA SER A 242 2.99 -22.62 -13.96
C SER A 242 3.93 -21.45 -13.64
N TYR A 243 3.71 -20.76 -12.53
CA TYR A 243 4.52 -19.62 -12.14
C TYR A 243 5.38 -19.95 -10.92
N HIS A 244 6.66 -19.68 -11.04
CA HIS A 244 7.60 -19.75 -9.91
C HIS A 244 7.91 -18.35 -9.40
N TRP A 245 7.35 -17.98 -8.26
CA TRP A 245 7.63 -16.71 -7.63
C TRP A 245 9.12 -16.60 -7.29
N PRO A 246 9.83 -15.55 -7.72
CA PRO A 246 11.26 -15.39 -7.49
C PRO A 246 11.57 -15.31 -5.99
N THR A 247 12.76 -15.76 -5.58
CA THR A 247 13.20 -15.62 -4.19
C THR A 247 13.27 -14.15 -3.77
N LEU A 248 13.17 -13.87 -2.47
CA LEU A 248 13.34 -12.51 -1.93
C LEU A 248 14.64 -11.86 -2.43
N GLU A 249 15.75 -12.60 -2.39
CA GLU A 249 17.05 -12.11 -2.83
C GLU A 249 17.01 -11.71 -4.32
N ARG A 250 16.39 -12.52 -5.17
CA ARG A 250 16.24 -12.20 -6.59
C ARG A 250 15.39 -10.95 -6.82
N ARG A 251 14.24 -10.85 -6.15
CA ARG A 251 13.34 -9.69 -6.26
C ARG A 251 14.04 -8.42 -5.80
N MET A 252 14.71 -8.46 -4.66
CA MET A 252 15.45 -7.32 -4.15
C MET A 252 16.64 -6.96 -5.03
N THR A 253 17.36 -7.95 -5.58
CA THR A 253 18.45 -7.70 -6.55
C THR A 253 17.95 -6.99 -7.80
N ASP A 254 16.78 -7.37 -8.33
CA ASP A 254 16.22 -6.70 -9.51
C ASP A 254 15.81 -5.25 -9.20
N LYS A 255 15.29 -4.98 -7.98
CA LYS A 255 15.07 -3.62 -7.48
C LYS A 255 16.39 -2.83 -7.39
N MET A 256 17.47 -3.44 -6.91
CA MET A 256 18.79 -2.80 -6.84
C MET A 256 19.33 -2.41 -8.22
N LYS A 257 19.14 -3.25 -9.24
CA LYS A 257 19.51 -2.89 -10.62
C LYS A 257 18.78 -1.65 -11.12
N LEU A 258 17.50 -1.54 -10.80
CA LEU A 258 16.72 -0.34 -11.12
C LEU A 258 17.27 0.90 -10.39
N ILE A 259 17.58 0.77 -9.09
CA ILE A 259 18.19 1.85 -8.30
C ILE A 259 19.49 2.31 -8.95
N GLN A 260 20.40 1.38 -9.26
CA GLN A 260 21.68 1.69 -9.88
C GLN A 260 21.54 2.35 -11.27
N SER A 261 20.49 2.02 -12.01
CA SER A 261 20.18 2.68 -13.27
C SER A 261 19.67 4.11 -13.05
N LYS A 262 18.70 4.29 -12.17
CA LYS A 262 18.01 5.56 -11.93
C LYS A 262 18.86 6.59 -11.19
N ARG A 263 19.71 6.17 -10.25
CA ARG A 263 20.57 7.10 -9.49
C ARG A 263 21.59 7.85 -10.37
N LYS A 264 21.80 7.43 -11.61
CA LYS A 264 22.66 8.15 -12.57
C LYS A 264 22.04 9.47 -13.04
N THR A 265 20.72 9.57 -12.99
CA THR A 265 19.97 10.74 -13.46
C THR A 265 19.16 11.41 -12.36
N CYS A 266 18.96 10.72 -11.23
CA CYS A 266 18.19 11.22 -10.09
C CYS A 266 19.12 11.81 -9.03
N PRO A 267 18.73 12.95 -8.38
CA PRO A 267 19.58 13.65 -7.43
C PRO A 267 19.77 12.89 -6.10
N THR A 268 18.93 11.91 -5.82
CA THR A 268 18.99 11.09 -4.60
C THR A 268 18.36 9.73 -4.84
N ALA A 269 18.86 8.70 -4.18
CA ALA A 269 18.23 7.38 -4.16
C ALA A 269 17.00 7.31 -3.23
N LEU A 270 16.78 8.31 -2.38
CA LEU A 270 15.68 8.39 -1.40
C LEU A 270 14.90 9.70 -1.55
N PRO A 271 14.04 9.84 -2.58
CA PRO A 271 13.26 11.05 -2.81
C PRO A 271 12.22 11.27 -1.71
N ASN A 272 11.94 12.53 -1.39
CA ASN A 272 11.00 12.92 -0.35
C ASN A 272 9.56 13.08 -0.87
N SER A 273 9.37 13.17 -2.19
CA SER A 273 8.08 13.42 -2.85
C SER A 273 7.86 12.48 -4.01
N TYR A 274 6.63 12.49 -4.56
CA TYR A 274 6.24 11.70 -5.74
C TYR A 274 6.51 12.41 -7.07
N ASP A 275 7.04 13.63 -7.05
CA ASP A 275 6.90 14.63 -8.11
C ASP A 275 7.93 14.55 -9.23
N ASP A 276 8.45 13.38 -9.58
CA ASP A 276 9.41 13.32 -10.67
C ASP A 276 9.56 11.94 -11.31
N ASP A 277 10.40 11.87 -12.35
CA ASP A 277 10.83 10.64 -12.99
C ASP A 277 11.58 9.69 -12.05
N CYS A 278 11.95 10.18 -10.86
CA CYS A 278 12.66 9.46 -9.81
C CYS A 278 11.74 8.81 -8.79
N ARG A 279 10.41 8.94 -8.95
CA ARG A 279 9.41 8.39 -8.02
C ARG A 279 9.63 6.90 -7.70
N GLN A 280 10.06 6.09 -8.67
CA GLN A 280 10.34 4.67 -8.43
C GLN A 280 11.41 4.43 -7.36
N LEU A 281 12.34 5.38 -7.18
CA LEU A 281 13.35 5.28 -6.12
C LEU A 281 12.75 5.40 -4.72
N ALA A 282 11.60 6.07 -4.56
CA ALA A 282 10.91 6.09 -3.28
C ALA A 282 10.48 4.69 -2.85
N TYR A 283 10.02 3.87 -3.80
CA TYR A 283 9.62 2.48 -3.57
C TYR A 283 10.82 1.56 -3.43
N GLU A 284 11.65 1.48 -4.45
CA GLU A 284 12.71 0.49 -4.55
C GLU A 284 13.93 0.86 -3.69
N GLY A 285 14.37 2.12 -3.76
CA GLY A 285 15.43 2.64 -2.89
C GLY A 285 14.99 2.66 -1.43
N GLY A 286 13.75 3.10 -1.19
CA GLY A 286 13.14 3.05 0.14
C GLY A 286 13.08 1.63 0.70
N ALA A 287 12.71 0.63 -0.09
CA ALA A 287 12.66 -0.77 0.36
C ALA A 287 14.04 -1.28 0.81
N TRP A 288 15.09 -0.97 0.06
CA TRP A 288 16.46 -1.32 0.46
C TRP A 288 16.94 -0.55 1.69
N ALA A 289 16.59 0.73 1.80
CA ALA A 289 16.89 1.54 2.98
C ALA A 289 16.23 0.96 4.24
N ILE A 290 14.98 0.55 4.14
CA ILE A 290 14.27 -0.12 5.24
C ILE A 290 14.88 -1.49 5.55
N ALA A 291 15.22 -2.29 4.54
CA ALA A 291 15.92 -3.56 4.76
C ALA A 291 17.23 -3.37 5.53
N TYR A 292 18.00 -2.35 5.16
CA TYR A 292 19.24 -1.96 5.84
C TYR A 292 19.00 -1.56 7.30
N LEU A 293 17.99 -0.73 7.57
CA LEU A 293 17.60 -0.34 8.93
C LEU A 293 17.11 -1.53 9.76
N MET A 294 16.30 -2.40 9.18
CA MET A 294 15.80 -3.61 9.85
C MET A 294 16.91 -4.60 10.17
N LYS A 295 17.93 -4.73 9.30
CA LYS A 295 19.11 -5.58 9.60
C LYS A 295 19.83 -5.13 10.87
N ARG A 296 19.89 -3.83 11.11
CA ARG A 296 20.59 -3.22 12.27
C ARG A 296 19.77 -3.24 13.56
N LYS A 297 18.46 -3.18 13.48
CA LYS A 297 17.56 -2.92 14.62
C LYS A 297 16.52 -4.02 14.87
N GLY A 298 16.45 -5.02 13.99
CA GLY A 298 15.46 -6.09 14.02
C GLY A 298 14.28 -5.85 13.08
N ARG A 299 13.68 -6.96 12.64
CA ARG A 299 12.59 -6.97 11.64
C ARG A 299 11.30 -6.26 12.11
N ASP A 300 11.08 -6.20 13.39
CA ASP A 300 9.88 -5.61 14.01
C ASP A 300 10.08 -4.16 14.49
N VAL A 301 11.24 -3.57 14.22
CA VAL A 301 11.61 -2.23 14.70
C VAL A 301 10.59 -1.14 14.31
N LEU A 302 10.00 -1.26 13.12
CA LEU A 302 9.02 -0.28 12.65
C LEU A 302 7.75 -0.29 13.52
N LEU A 303 7.16 -1.48 13.74
CA LEU A 303 5.92 -1.61 14.50
C LEU A 303 6.12 -1.46 16.01
N LYS A 304 7.24 -1.96 16.55
CA LYS A 304 7.46 -1.96 18.01
C LYS A 304 8.17 -0.71 18.53
N SER A 305 8.97 -0.05 17.68
CA SER A 305 9.86 1.00 18.18
C SER A 305 9.69 2.34 17.48
N PHE A 306 9.41 2.37 16.17
CA PHE A 306 9.32 3.60 15.40
C PHE A 306 7.91 4.19 15.41
N HIS A 307 6.93 3.49 14.81
CA HIS A 307 5.56 4.02 14.64
C HIS A 307 4.89 4.43 15.96
N PRO A 308 5.06 3.71 17.09
CA PRO A 308 4.48 4.14 18.37
C PRO A 308 4.94 5.49 18.89
N LYS A 309 6.05 6.02 18.36
CA LYS A 309 6.62 7.31 18.80
C LYS A 309 6.26 8.48 17.88
N VAL A 310 5.78 8.18 16.67
CA VAL A 310 5.65 9.20 15.61
C VAL A 310 4.69 10.32 16.01
N GLU A 311 3.52 9.99 16.56
CA GLU A 311 2.55 11.01 16.91
C GLU A 311 3.03 11.92 18.03
N SER A 312 3.73 11.38 19.02
CA SER A 312 4.21 12.16 20.17
C SER A 312 5.49 12.94 19.92
N LEU A 313 6.39 12.45 19.06
CA LEU A 313 7.70 13.05 18.83
C LEU A 313 7.79 13.79 17.49
N GLY A 314 6.95 13.48 16.53
CA GLY A 314 7.15 13.80 15.13
C GLY A 314 8.07 12.78 14.44
N TRP A 315 8.02 12.74 13.09
CA TRP A 315 8.71 11.74 12.31
C TRP A 315 10.23 11.73 12.51
N GLU A 316 10.91 12.90 12.38
CA GLU A 316 12.36 13.01 12.46
C GLU A 316 12.90 12.61 13.84
N ALA A 317 12.28 13.10 14.92
CA ALA A 317 12.73 12.76 16.27
C ALA A 317 12.43 11.27 16.61
N ALA A 318 11.35 10.70 16.08
CA ALA A 318 11.07 9.27 16.19
C ALA A 318 12.11 8.44 15.43
N PHE A 319 12.52 8.91 14.24
CA PHE A 319 13.58 8.28 13.44
C PHE A 319 14.91 8.28 14.20
N GLU A 320 15.38 9.45 14.63
CA GLU A 320 16.63 9.58 15.36
C GLU A 320 16.65 8.74 16.64
N LYS A 321 15.58 8.80 17.43
CA LYS A 321 15.45 8.02 18.67
C LYS A 321 15.45 6.51 18.42
N THR A 322 14.91 6.06 17.31
CA THR A 322 14.80 4.62 16.98
C THR A 322 16.08 4.09 16.34
N PHE A 323 16.65 4.82 15.40
CA PHE A 323 17.78 4.36 14.62
C PHE A 323 19.14 4.86 15.11
N GLY A 324 19.15 5.89 15.98
CA GLY A 324 20.38 6.42 16.61
C GLY A 324 21.13 7.43 15.77
N GLN A 325 20.49 7.96 14.71
CA GLN A 325 21.04 8.97 13.82
C GLN A 325 19.90 9.74 13.13
N SER A 326 20.15 10.95 12.67
CA SER A 326 19.18 11.71 11.88
C SER A 326 18.92 11.06 10.52
N SER A 327 17.78 11.36 9.92
CA SER A 327 17.45 10.85 8.58
C SER A 327 18.44 11.36 7.51
N ARG A 328 19.00 12.54 7.70
CA ARG A 328 20.02 13.11 6.81
C ARG A 328 21.34 12.32 6.88
N GLU A 329 21.82 12.01 8.07
CA GLU A 329 23.02 11.17 8.26
C GLU A 329 22.80 9.77 7.70
N PHE A 330 21.63 9.20 7.94
CA PHE A 330 21.27 7.91 7.37
C PHE A 330 21.26 7.92 5.83
N LYS A 331 20.73 8.96 5.19
CA LYS A 331 20.76 9.06 3.72
C LYS A 331 22.18 9.08 3.18
N ALA A 332 23.11 9.79 3.83
CA ALA A 332 24.51 9.81 3.43
C ALA A 332 25.18 8.43 3.61
N GLU A 333 24.90 7.74 4.70
CA GLU A 333 25.35 6.36 4.94
C GLU A 333 24.78 5.39 3.89
N PHE A 334 23.50 5.53 3.55
CA PHE A 334 22.85 4.68 2.57
C PHE A 334 23.42 4.87 1.15
N GLU A 335 23.79 6.08 0.75
CA GLU A 335 24.49 6.29 -0.52
C GLU A 335 25.81 5.51 -0.58
N THR A 336 26.56 5.46 0.54
CA THR A 336 27.78 4.63 0.63
C THR A 336 27.47 3.14 0.53
N PHE A 337 26.36 2.67 1.13
CA PHE A 337 25.89 1.30 1.00
C PHE A 337 25.55 0.95 -0.46
N LEU A 338 24.96 1.87 -1.22
CA LEU A 338 24.64 1.67 -2.62
C LEU A 338 25.87 1.51 -3.53
N ASP A 339 27.04 1.91 -3.08
CA ASP A 339 28.31 1.75 -3.81
C ASP A 339 28.99 0.40 -3.57
N LEU A 340 28.46 -0.41 -2.65
CA LEU A 340 28.97 -1.77 -2.41
C LEU A 340 28.56 -2.71 -3.55
N ASP A 341 29.32 -3.81 -3.69
CA ASP A 341 28.93 -4.90 -4.59
C ASP A 341 27.62 -5.55 -4.12
N ILE A 342 26.87 -6.10 -5.08
CA ILE A 342 25.56 -6.70 -4.79
C ILE A 342 25.65 -7.86 -3.78
N ASP A 343 26.74 -8.62 -3.78
CA ASP A 343 26.96 -9.73 -2.84
C ASP A 343 27.10 -9.23 -1.38
N GLU A 344 27.60 -8.01 -1.19
CA GLU A 344 27.65 -7.36 0.13
C GLU A 344 26.26 -6.78 0.47
N GLN A 345 25.59 -6.16 -0.49
CA GLN A 345 24.29 -5.55 -0.27
C GLN A 345 23.24 -6.60 0.15
N VAL A 346 23.18 -7.77 -0.50
CA VAL A 346 22.20 -8.82 -0.19
C VAL A 346 22.35 -9.42 1.22
N LYS A 347 23.46 -9.18 1.90
CA LYS A 347 23.63 -9.64 3.29
C LYS A 347 22.63 -9.01 4.26
N VAL A 348 22.08 -7.84 3.94
CA VAL A 348 21.05 -7.20 4.78
C VAL A 348 19.69 -7.91 4.69
N LEU A 349 19.48 -8.75 3.68
CA LEU A 349 18.24 -9.53 3.49
C LEU A 349 18.20 -10.79 4.37
N LYS A 350 19.36 -11.26 4.82
CA LYS A 350 19.50 -12.46 5.66
C LYS A 350 19.26 -12.09 7.13
N ASP A 351 18.66 -12.99 7.89
CA ASP A 351 18.44 -12.85 9.34
C ASP A 351 19.74 -12.80 10.15
#